data_7d6998182434e94e9fe7870c3c686516
#
_entry.id   7d6998182434e94e9fe7870c3c686516
#
_cell.length_a   1.000
_cell.length_b   1.000
_cell.length_c   1.000
_cell.angle_alpha   90.00
_cell.angle_beta   90.00
_cell.angle_gamma   90.00
#
_symmetry.space_group_name_H-M   'P 1'
#
loop_
_entity.id
_entity.type
_entity.pdbx_description
1 polymer ?
#
loop_
_entity_poly.entity_id
_entity_poly.type
_entity_poly.pdbx_seq_one_letter_code
_entity_poly.pdbx_strand_id
1 'polypeptide(L)'
;MKAAIYKGIGKIEIEDIDTPTIQVNEGLVKIGMVGVCGTDIKTFNKGHHMFKPPCILGHEFTGRIVERGASVDRDFGDSRYVIAPYIECGKCEMCQKGVPELCSKKFWV
;
A
#
# COMPACT_ATOMS: atom_id res chain seq x y z
N MET A 1 7.05 -9.12 -12.27
CA MET A 1 6.31 -7.91 -12.67
C MET A 1 7.23 -6.70 -12.66
N LYS A 2 6.90 -5.64 -13.44
CA LYS A 2 7.72 -4.40 -13.41
C LYS A 2 7.30 -3.52 -12.24
N ALA A 3 8.31 -2.97 -11.54
CA ALA A 3 8.11 -2.03 -10.43
C ALA A 3 9.09 -0.85 -10.54
N ALA A 4 8.63 0.33 -10.09
CA ALA A 4 9.46 1.52 -9.95
C ALA A 4 10.07 1.53 -8.55
N ILE A 5 11.35 1.22 -8.45
CA ILE A 5 12.07 1.10 -7.19
C ILE A 5 12.80 2.40 -6.89
N TYR A 6 12.43 3.04 -5.77
CA TYR A 6 13.18 4.17 -5.22
C TYR A 6 14.50 3.68 -4.62
N LYS A 7 15.62 4.12 -5.19
CA LYS A 7 16.99 3.74 -4.78
C LYS A 7 17.64 4.79 -3.90
N GLY A 8 17.03 5.95 -3.75
CA GLY A 8 17.56 7.08 -2.99
C GLY A 8 17.19 8.41 -3.64
N ILE A 9 17.67 9.50 -3.06
CA ILE A 9 17.37 10.85 -3.52
C ILE A 9 17.73 11.00 -5.00
N GLY A 10 16.77 11.45 -5.80
CA GLY A 10 16.91 11.64 -7.24
C GLY A 10 16.99 10.37 -8.07
N LYS A 11 16.75 9.19 -7.48
CA LYS A 11 16.97 7.93 -8.19
C LYS A 11 15.80 6.95 -8.05
N ILE A 12 15.14 6.66 -9.17
CA ILE A 12 14.14 5.59 -9.33
C ILE A 12 14.56 4.73 -10.51
N GLU A 13 14.49 3.42 -10.36
CA GLU A 13 14.81 2.45 -11.43
C GLU A 13 13.61 1.53 -11.66
N ILE A 14 13.41 1.13 -12.91
CA ILE A 14 12.39 0.13 -13.26
C ILE A 14 13.05 -1.24 -13.21
N GLU A 15 12.55 -2.09 -12.35
CA GLU A 15 13.08 -3.46 -12.16
C GLU A 15 11.98 -4.50 -12.36
N ASP A 16 12.38 -5.68 -12.77
CA ASP A 16 11.52 -6.86 -12.74
C ASP A 16 11.66 -7.52 -11.36
N ILE A 17 10.53 -7.62 -10.66
CA ILE A 17 10.43 -8.26 -9.34
C ILE A 17 9.39 -9.36 -9.36
N ASP A 18 9.47 -10.28 -8.41
CA ASP A 18 8.46 -11.31 -8.22
C ASP A 18 7.12 -10.68 -7.79
N THR A 19 6.03 -11.35 -8.17
CA THR A 19 4.71 -11.01 -7.64
C THR A 19 4.67 -11.40 -6.15
N PRO A 20 4.20 -10.53 -5.25
CA PRO A 20 4.10 -10.85 -3.83
C PRO A 20 3.23 -12.09 -3.59
N THR A 21 3.62 -12.90 -2.63
CA THR A 21 2.79 -13.98 -2.08
C THR A 21 1.94 -13.43 -0.94
N ILE A 22 0.71 -13.92 -0.81
CA ILE A 22 -0.21 -13.47 0.24
C ILE A 22 -0.29 -14.46 1.40
N GLN A 23 -0.58 -13.94 2.58
CA GLN A 23 -0.91 -14.72 3.77
C GLN A 23 -2.40 -15.10 3.79
N VAL A 24 -2.78 -15.98 4.72
CA VAL A 24 -4.16 -16.48 4.83
C VAL A 24 -5.23 -15.40 5.04
N ASN A 25 -4.85 -14.26 5.58
CA ASN A 25 -5.73 -13.12 5.88
C ASN A 25 -5.50 -11.89 4.97
N GLU A 26 -4.78 -12.07 3.86
CA GLU A 26 -4.43 -10.99 2.94
C GLU A 26 -5.12 -11.13 1.59
N GLY A 27 -5.11 -10.07 0.81
CA GLY A 27 -5.58 -10.04 -0.57
C GLY A 27 -4.52 -9.47 -1.51
N LEU A 28 -4.37 -10.06 -2.67
CA LEU A 28 -3.51 -9.54 -3.72
C LEU A 28 -4.28 -8.56 -4.60
N VAL A 29 -3.79 -7.35 -4.69
CA VAL A 29 -4.38 -6.31 -5.53
C VAL A 29 -3.60 -6.17 -6.83
N LYS A 30 -4.26 -6.39 -7.96
CA LYS A 30 -3.74 -6.01 -9.27
C LYS A 30 -3.93 -4.51 -9.45
N ILE A 31 -2.83 -3.78 -9.36
CA ILE A 31 -2.83 -2.31 -9.49
C ILE A 31 -3.33 -1.90 -10.87
N GLY A 32 -4.28 -0.97 -10.90
CA GLY A 32 -4.79 -0.38 -12.12
C GLY A 32 -4.24 1.03 -12.38
N MET A 33 -4.10 1.80 -11.31
CA MET A 33 -3.63 3.19 -11.38
C MET A 33 -3.01 3.60 -10.05
N VAL A 34 -1.93 4.35 -10.09
CA VAL A 34 -1.25 4.93 -8.93
C VAL A 34 -1.22 6.44 -9.09
N GLY A 35 -1.64 7.17 -8.06
CA GLY A 35 -1.46 8.61 -7.95
C GLY A 35 -0.03 8.95 -7.51
N VAL A 36 0.44 10.10 -7.93
CA VAL A 36 1.71 10.69 -7.45
C VAL A 36 1.36 11.87 -6.56
N CYS A 37 1.63 11.76 -5.28
CA CYS A 37 1.34 12.82 -4.32
C CYS A 37 2.59 13.64 -3.95
N GLY A 38 2.37 14.76 -3.24
CA GLY A 38 3.47 15.62 -2.79
C GLY A 38 4.50 14.90 -1.91
N THR A 39 4.09 13.86 -1.20
CA THR A 39 4.99 13.02 -0.38
C THR A 39 5.98 12.23 -1.23
N ASP A 40 5.54 11.70 -2.38
CA ASP A 40 6.40 10.97 -3.30
C ASP A 40 7.44 11.91 -3.91
N ILE A 41 7.00 13.09 -4.34
CA ILE A 41 7.89 14.15 -4.89
C ILE A 41 8.92 14.60 -3.83
N LYS A 42 8.46 14.83 -2.59
CA LYS A 42 9.36 15.21 -1.48
C LYS A 42 10.37 14.10 -1.20
N THR A 43 9.91 12.84 -1.17
CA THR A 43 10.78 11.69 -0.93
C THR A 43 11.83 11.56 -2.01
N PHE A 44 11.44 11.69 -3.28
CA PHE A 44 12.37 11.66 -4.41
C PHE A 44 13.43 12.77 -4.32
N ASN A 45 13.03 14.00 -3.99
CA ASN A 45 13.93 15.16 -4.01
C ASN A 45 14.80 15.30 -2.75
N LYS A 46 14.29 14.90 -1.57
CA LYS A 46 14.92 15.22 -0.27
C LYS A 46 15.04 14.01 0.66
N GLY A 47 14.50 12.88 0.27
CA GLY A 47 14.33 11.72 1.16
C GLY A 47 13.17 11.90 2.15
N HIS A 48 12.83 10.82 2.82
CA HIS A 48 11.79 10.80 3.85
C HIS A 48 12.10 9.74 4.90
N HIS A 49 11.87 10.06 6.17
CA HIS A 49 12.24 9.19 7.30
C HIS A 49 11.52 7.83 7.29
N MET A 50 10.31 7.75 6.73
CA MET A 50 9.53 6.51 6.63
C MET A 50 9.89 5.65 5.41
N PHE A 51 10.39 6.25 4.33
CA PHE A 51 10.69 5.56 3.08
C PHE A 51 12.18 5.35 2.92
N LYS A 52 12.64 4.19 3.39
CA LYS A 52 14.07 3.83 3.29
C LYS A 52 14.33 3.05 2.00
N PRO A 53 15.25 3.53 1.14
CA PRO A 53 15.59 2.80 -0.07
C PRO A 53 16.32 1.47 0.25
N PRO A 54 16.18 0.41 -0.57
CA PRO A 54 15.27 0.38 -1.72
C PRO A 54 13.82 0.15 -1.30
N CYS A 55 12.86 0.88 -1.88
CA CYS A 55 11.43 0.65 -1.66
C CYS A 55 10.61 1.09 -2.87
N ILE A 56 9.37 0.62 -2.96
CA ILE A 56 8.39 1.10 -3.93
C ILE A 56 7.66 2.29 -3.31
N LEU A 57 7.60 3.41 -4.02
CA LEU A 57 6.79 4.57 -3.65
C LEU A 57 5.40 4.46 -4.27
N GLY A 58 4.48 5.27 -3.76
CA GLY A 58 3.09 5.32 -4.20
C GLY A 58 2.16 4.66 -3.18
N HIS A 59 1.26 5.46 -2.64
CA HIS A 59 0.33 5.06 -1.58
C HIS A 59 -1.11 5.48 -1.87
N GLU A 60 -1.34 6.06 -3.03
CA GLU A 60 -2.66 6.45 -3.54
C GLU A 60 -2.95 5.62 -4.79
N PHE A 61 -3.61 4.47 -4.64
CA PHE A 61 -3.80 3.58 -5.78
C PHE A 61 -5.17 2.93 -5.81
N THR A 62 -5.54 2.50 -7.01
CA THR A 62 -6.75 1.72 -7.27
C THR A 62 -6.37 0.39 -7.90
N GLY A 63 -7.19 -0.62 -7.69
CA GLY A 63 -6.97 -1.92 -8.29
C GLY A 63 -8.15 -2.85 -8.12
N ARG A 64 -7.96 -4.09 -8.56
CA ARG A 64 -8.89 -5.20 -8.37
C ARG A 64 -8.23 -6.24 -7.48
N ILE A 65 -8.98 -6.84 -6.58
CA ILE A 65 -8.50 -7.96 -5.80
C ILE A 65 -8.55 -9.19 -6.70
N VAL A 66 -7.39 -9.77 -6.98
CA VAL A 66 -7.22 -10.91 -7.91
C VAL A 66 -6.98 -12.22 -7.20
N GLU A 67 -6.58 -12.17 -5.94
CA GLU A 67 -6.38 -13.34 -5.10
C GLU A 67 -6.71 -12.98 -3.66
N ARG A 68 -7.22 -13.94 -2.89
CA ARG A 68 -7.51 -13.79 -1.46
C ARG A 68 -7.03 -15.00 -0.68
N GLY A 69 -6.51 -14.75 0.51
CA GLY A 69 -6.14 -15.78 1.46
C GLY A 69 -7.35 -16.54 2.01
N ALA A 70 -7.13 -17.74 2.48
CA ALA A 70 -8.20 -18.67 2.88
C ALA A 70 -9.09 -18.16 4.04
N SER A 71 -8.60 -17.22 4.86
CA SER A 71 -9.36 -16.62 5.97
C SER A 71 -10.09 -15.33 5.59
N VAL A 72 -10.01 -14.91 4.33
CA VAL A 72 -10.72 -13.71 3.85
C VAL A 72 -12.12 -14.14 3.36
N ASP A 73 -13.10 -14.04 4.25
CA ASP A 73 -14.50 -14.42 3.98
C ASP A 73 -15.29 -13.28 3.33
N ARG A 74 -14.75 -12.70 2.27
CA ARG A 74 -15.45 -11.69 1.48
C ARG A 74 -15.24 -11.94 0.00
N ASP A 75 -16.32 -11.99 -0.75
CA ASP A 75 -16.25 -11.93 -2.20
C ASP A 75 -16.14 -10.46 -2.65
N PHE A 76 -15.09 -10.15 -3.36
CA PHE A 76 -14.83 -8.81 -3.90
C PHE A 76 -15.38 -8.64 -5.32
N GLY A 77 -15.76 -9.72 -5.98
CA GLY A 77 -16.20 -9.70 -7.38
C GLY A 77 -15.16 -9.04 -8.31
N ASP A 78 -15.62 -8.51 -9.43
CA ASP A 78 -14.77 -7.80 -10.40
C ASP A 78 -14.77 -6.28 -10.18
N SER A 79 -15.04 -5.83 -8.97
CA SER A 79 -15.08 -4.40 -8.64
C SER A 79 -13.68 -3.79 -8.55
N ARG A 80 -13.60 -2.50 -8.84
CA ARG A 80 -12.39 -1.71 -8.61
C ARG A 80 -12.48 -1.04 -7.24
N TYR A 81 -11.39 -1.09 -6.50
CA TYR A 81 -11.28 -0.54 -5.15
C TYR A 81 -10.24 0.58 -5.10
N VAL A 82 -10.49 1.58 -4.29
CA VAL A 82 -9.47 2.49 -3.78
C VAL A 82 -8.89 1.85 -2.53
N ILE A 83 -7.58 1.76 -2.44
CA ILE A 83 -6.91 1.12 -1.31
C ILE A 83 -6.45 2.19 -0.33
N ALA A 84 -6.85 2.05 0.93
CA ALA A 84 -6.34 2.90 2.00
C ALA A 84 -4.85 2.59 2.25
N PRO A 85 -3.99 3.61 2.44
CA PRO A 85 -2.55 3.40 2.60
C PRO A 85 -2.17 2.90 3.99
N TYR A 86 -3.11 2.51 4.82
CA TYR A 86 -2.87 2.04 6.18
C TYR A 86 -3.91 1.01 6.62
N ILE A 87 -3.51 0.19 7.58
CA ILE A 87 -4.38 -0.76 8.27
C ILE A 87 -4.46 -0.33 9.74
N GLU A 88 -5.67 -0.11 10.23
CA GLU A 88 -5.93 0.22 11.62
C GLU A 88 -5.84 -1.00 12.54
N CYS A 89 -5.56 -0.78 13.82
CA CYS A 89 -5.42 -1.88 14.78
C CYS A 89 -6.77 -2.49 15.24
N GLY A 90 -7.90 -1.86 14.97
CA GLY A 90 -9.24 -2.29 15.37
C GLY A 90 -9.55 -2.25 16.88
N LYS A 91 -8.56 -1.95 17.73
CA LYS A 91 -8.66 -2.16 19.20
C LYS A 91 -8.48 -0.88 20.02
N CYS A 92 -7.85 0.17 19.48
CA CYS A 92 -7.66 1.41 20.23
C CYS A 92 -8.97 2.20 20.30
N GLU A 93 -9.01 3.17 21.19
CA GLU A 93 -10.18 4.03 21.44
C GLU A 93 -10.72 4.67 20.14
N MET A 94 -9.82 5.15 19.27
CA MET A 94 -10.20 5.78 18.01
C MET A 94 -10.85 4.79 17.04
N CYS A 95 -10.31 3.58 16.94
CA CYS A 95 -10.91 2.52 16.13
C CYS A 95 -12.31 2.14 16.66
N GLN A 96 -12.47 2.02 17.97
CA GLN A 96 -13.75 1.68 18.58
C GLN A 96 -14.78 2.82 18.43
N LYS A 97 -14.33 4.06 18.35
CA LYS A 97 -15.18 5.22 18.06
C LYS A 97 -15.50 5.40 16.57
N GLY A 98 -15.00 4.51 15.70
CA GLY A 98 -15.24 4.59 14.25
C GLY A 98 -14.43 5.68 13.53
N VAL A 99 -13.30 6.09 14.10
CA VAL A 99 -12.36 7.09 13.53
C VAL A 99 -10.99 6.44 13.31
N PRO A 100 -10.89 5.42 12.44
CA PRO A 100 -9.66 4.65 12.23
C PRO A 100 -8.49 5.49 11.70
N GLU A 101 -8.77 6.62 11.04
CA GLU A 101 -7.75 7.56 10.56
C GLU A 101 -6.87 8.11 11.70
N LEU A 102 -7.40 8.16 12.92
CA LEU A 102 -6.69 8.60 14.12
C LEU A 102 -6.09 7.43 14.93
N CYS A 103 -6.06 6.24 14.36
CA CYS A 103 -5.46 5.07 15.01
C CYS A 103 -3.98 5.32 15.34
N SER A 104 -3.62 5.25 16.61
CA SER A 104 -2.23 5.46 17.07
C SER A 104 -1.29 4.29 16.75
N LYS A 105 -1.85 3.14 16.39
CA LYS A 105 -1.13 1.88 16.09
C LYS A 105 -1.36 1.41 14.67
N LYS A 106 -1.68 2.33 13.75
CA LYS A 106 -1.86 1.97 12.35
C LYS A 106 -0.55 1.51 11.70
N PHE A 107 -0.66 0.52 10.85
CA PHE A 107 0.40 0.05 9.99
C PHE A 107 0.24 0.68 8.60
N TRP A 108 1.31 1.20 8.04
CA TRP A 108 1.32 1.76 6.69
C TRP A 108 1.69 0.65 5.69
N VAL A 109 0.91 0.57 4.62
CA VAL A 109 1.08 -0.41 3.54
C VAL A 109 2.11 0.10 2.53
#